data_6b0ee13c430034ada424dea3eb7e17bb
#
_entry.id   6b0ee13c430034ada424dea3eb7e17bb
#
_cell.length_a   1.000
_cell.length_b   1.000
_cell.length_c   1.000
_cell.angle_alpha   90.00
_cell.angle_beta   90.00
_cell.angle_gamma   90.00
#
_symmetry.space_group_name_H-M   'P 1'
#
loop_
_entity.id
_entity.type
_entity.pdbx_description
1 polymer ?
#
loop_
_entity_poly.entity_id
_entity_poly.type
_entity_poly.pdbx_seq_one_letter_code
_entity_poly.pdbx_strand_id
1 'polypeptide(L)'
;VSAVTDMGALFYNTEFNGNISEWDVSNVTSMYSMFKHSKFNSDISKWNVSKVKDMSYMFEESSFNGNISEWDVSNVECMSGMFKNSIFNNDISKWNVGKCVFMNYMFMLSSFNGVISKWNVSNVKHMSNMFEKSSFNGVISKWSVNKVENLRCCFKDSKFGGDVSKWKPTACKKMQGCFDNCLVDTSKIKWIK
;
A
#
# COMPACT_ATOMS: atom_id res chain seq x y z
N VAL A 1 15.38 -8.77 20.20
CA VAL A 1 15.68 -8.75 18.73
C VAL A 1 16.42 -7.48 18.28
N SER A 2 16.93 -6.68 19.21
CA SER A 2 17.52 -5.34 18.94
C SER A 2 18.69 -5.31 17.96
N ALA A 3 19.40 -6.43 17.74
CA ALA A 3 20.47 -6.52 16.74
C ALA A 3 19.99 -6.94 15.34
N VAL A 4 18.70 -7.28 15.18
CA VAL A 4 18.15 -7.77 13.91
C VAL A 4 17.86 -6.58 12.99
N THR A 5 18.35 -6.65 11.75
CA THR A 5 18.12 -5.64 10.72
C THR A 5 17.19 -6.09 9.60
N ASP A 6 16.99 -7.40 9.44
CA ASP A 6 16.10 -8.00 8.46
C ASP A 6 15.17 -9.03 9.13
N MET A 7 13.87 -8.82 9.00
CA MET A 7 12.81 -9.72 9.48
C MET A 7 11.97 -10.27 8.31
N GLY A 8 12.56 -10.29 7.11
CA GLY A 8 11.89 -10.78 5.91
C GLY A 8 11.38 -12.21 6.08
N ALA A 9 10.12 -12.45 5.75
CA ALA A 9 9.44 -13.73 5.78
C ALA A 9 9.45 -14.48 7.14
N LEU A 10 9.74 -13.80 8.26
CA LEU A 10 9.92 -14.46 9.58
C LEU A 10 8.69 -15.29 10.01
N PHE A 11 7.50 -14.80 9.73
CA PHE A 11 6.23 -15.48 10.03
C PHE A 11 5.43 -15.80 8.75
N TYR A 12 6.13 -15.97 7.62
CA TYR A 12 5.52 -16.33 6.36
C TYR A 12 4.78 -17.68 6.48
N ASN A 13 3.50 -17.69 6.04
CA ASN A 13 2.65 -18.89 6.01
C ASN A 13 2.58 -19.63 7.33
N THR A 14 2.34 -18.90 8.46
CA THR A 14 2.26 -19.49 9.80
C THR A 14 0.91 -19.22 10.48
N GLU A 15 0.54 -20.10 11.41
CA GLU A 15 -0.59 -19.91 12.33
C GLU A 15 -0.18 -19.08 13.57
N PHE A 16 1.05 -18.58 13.63
CA PHE A 16 1.56 -17.83 14.77
C PHE A 16 0.72 -16.57 15.01
N ASN A 17 0.24 -16.40 16.24
CA ASN A 17 -0.46 -15.21 16.73
C ASN A 17 -0.07 -14.87 18.17
N GLY A 18 1.18 -15.17 18.55
CA GLY A 18 1.72 -14.87 19.87
C GLY A 18 2.00 -13.38 20.08
N ASN A 19 2.18 -12.99 21.36
CA ASN A 19 2.51 -11.61 21.72
C ASN A 19 3.98 -11.29 21.40
N ILE A 20 4.18 -10.31 20.53
CA ILE A 20 5.49 -9.77 20.15
C ILE A 20 5.52 -8.23 20.29
N SER A 21 4.58 -7.65 21.06
CA SER A 21 4.44 -6.21 21.23
C SER A 21 5.70 -5.53 21.78
N GLU A 22 6.43 -6.25 22.65
CA GLU A 22 7.65 -5.75 23.30
C GLU A 22 8.94 -5.99 22.49
N TRP A 23 8.83 -6.46 21.25
CA TRP A 23 10.02 -6.62 20.43
C TRP A 23 10.61 -5.26 20.04
N ASP A 24 11.90 -5.09 20.28
CA ASP A 24 12.65 -3.94 19.78
C ASP A 24 13.02 -4.15 18.30
N VAL A 25 12.23 -3.57 17.42
CA VAL A 25 12.43 -3.61 15.96
C VAL A 25 13.09 -2.34 15.42
N SER A 26 13.62 -1.47 16.29
CA SER A 26 14.13 -0.14 15.95
C SER A 26 15.34 -0.13 15.01
N ASN A 27 16.00 -1.28 14.82
CA ASN A 27 17.10 -1.44 13.87
C ASN A 27 16.71 -2.17 12.57
N VAL A 28 15.43 -2.60 12.45
CA VAL A 28 14.96 -3.32 11.27
C VAL A 28 14.85 -2.40 10.07
N THR A 29 15.43 -2.80 8.95
CA THR A 29 15.38 -2.09 7.67
C THR A 29 14.52 -2.79 6.63
N SER A 30 14.24 -4.09 6.80
CA SER A 30 13.39 -4.90 5.92
C SER A 30 12.41 -5.75 6.72
N MET A 31 11.11 -5.65 6.35
CA MET A 31 10.01 -6.48 6.83
C MET A 31 9.28 -7.14 5.65
N TYR A 32 10.01 -7.41 4.54
CA TYR A 32 9.49 -8.04 3.34
C TYR A 32 8.75 -9.35 3.69
N SER A 33 7.48 -9.46 3.28
CA SER A 33 6.65 -10.66 3.46
C SER A 33 6.57 -11.20 4.91
N MET A 34 6.86 -10.38 5.94
CA MET A 34 7.02 -10.87 7.33
C MET A 34 5.82 -11.65 7.84
N PHE A 35 4.60 -11.19 7.54
CA PHE A 35 3.34 -11.83 7.95
C PHE A 35 2.49 -12.28 6.74
N LYS A 36 3.12 -12.45 5.58
CA LYS A 36 2.42 -12.90 4.37
C LYS A 36 1.83 -14.30 4.60
N HIS A 37 0.55 -14.49 4.22
CA HIS A 37 -0.25 -15.71 4.41
C HIS A 37 -0.35 -16.16 5.89
N SER A 38 -0.23 -15.24 6.87
CA SER A 38 -0.25 -15.60 8.28
C SER A 38 -1.58 -15.30 8.97
N LYS A 39 -1.84 -15.98 10.10
CA LYS A 39 -2.97 -15.69 11.00
C LYS A 39 -2.66 -14.61 12.02
N PHE A 40 -1.51 -13.99 11.95
CA PHE A 40 -1.07 -12.98 12.89
C PHE A 40 -2.04 -11.78 12.92
N ASN A 41 -2.51 -11.42 14.13
CA ASN A 41 -3.34 -10.24 14.39
C ASN A 41 -3.12 -9.67 15.80
N SER A 42 -1.98 -9.99 16.44
CA SER A 42 -1.63 -9.44 17.74
C SER A 42 -1.12 -8.00 17.64
N ASP A 43 -1.05 -7.29 18.78
CA ASP A 43 -0.70 -5.88 18.83
C ASP A 43 0.78 -5.64 18.50
N ILE A 44 1.00 -4.77 17.51
CA ILE A 44 2.31 -4.26 17.10
C ILE A 44 2.29 -2.73 16.94
N SER A 45 1.30 -2.07 17.53
CA SER A 45 1.09 -0.63 17.38
C SER A 45 2.27 0.22 17.88
N LYS A 46 3.02 -0.30 18.87
CA LYS A 46 4.16 0.39 19.48
C LYS A 46 5.49 0.15 18.78
N TRP A 47 5.54 -0.66 17.73
CA TRP A 47 6.79 -0.92 17.04
C TRP A 47 7.39 0.35 16.44
N ASN A 48 8.67 0.57 16.70
CA ASN A 48 9.43 1.64 16.04
C ASN A 48 9.94 1.16 14.67
N VAL A 49 9.17 1.45 13.62
CA VAL A 49 9.47 1.07 12.23
C VAL A 49 10.20 2.16 11.44
N SER A 50 10.69 3.21 12.12
CA SER A 50 11.23 4.41 11.47
C SER A 50 12.46 4.18 10.58
N LYS A 51 13.17 3.05 10.72
CA LYS A 51 14.30 2.69 9.84
C LYS A 51 13.91 1.75 8.70
N VAL A 52 12.66 1.25 8.67
CA VAL A 52 12.25 0.30 7.64
C VAL A 52 12.18 0.97 6.27
N LYS A 53 12.78 0.33 5.28
CA LYS A 53 12.78 0.76 3.87
C LYS A 53 11.89 -0.12 3.00
N ASP A 54 11.77 -1.40 3.32
CA ASP A 54 10.98 -2.36 2.57
C ASP A 54 9.91 -3.03 3.46
N MET A 55 8.63 -2.75 3.13
CA MET A 55 7.44 -3.38 3.70
C MET A 55 6.65 -4.15 2.63
N SER A 56 7.30 -4.51 1.50
CA SER A 56 6.59 -5.18 0.41
C SER A 56 6.02 -6.53 0.86
N TYR A 57 4.77 -6.77 0.50
CA TYR A 57 3.99 -7.97 0.80
C TYR A 57 3.85 -8.32 2.29
N MET A 58 4.13 -7.37 3.21
CA MET A 58 4.21 -7.64 4.66
C MET A 58 2.94 -8.30 5.21
N PHE A 59 1.76 -7.87 4.77
CA PHE A 59 0.46 -8.39 5.20
C PHE A 59 -0.37 -8.94 4.02
N GLU A 60 0.30 -9.41 2.94
CA GLU A 60 -0.39 -10.04 1.82
C GLU A 60 -1.10 -11.32 2.30
N GLU A 61 -2.42 -11.44 2.01
CA GLU A 61 -3.25 -12.59 2.40
C GLU A 61 -3.20 -12.90 3.91
N SER A 62 -3.00 -11.87 4.74
CA SER A 62 -2.89 -11.98 6.19
C SER A 62 -4.22 -11.67 6.88
N SER A 63 -4.41 -12.23 8.07
CA SER A 63 -5.53 -11.90 8.96
C SER A 63 -5.33 -10.59 9.73
N PHE A 64 -4.20 -9.90 9.52
CA PHE A 64 -3.87 -8.68 10.26
C PHE A 64 -4.85 -7.54 9.96
N ASN A 65 -5.46 -7.02 11.03
CA ASN A 65 -6.28 -5.81 11.01
C ASN A 65 -6.04 -4.96 12.29
N GLY A 66 -4.80 -4.97 12.80
CA GLY A 66 -4.41 -4.21 14.00
C GLY A 66 -4.18 -2.72 13.72
N ASN A 67 -4.06 -1.94 14.79
CA ASN A 67 -3.78 -0.51 14.70
C ASN A 67 -2.28 -0.26 14.40
N ILE A 68 -2.01 0.43 13.30
CA ILE A 68 -0.68 0.86 12.86
C ILE A 68 -0.68 2.33 12.44
N SER A 69 -1.67 3.11 12.88
CA SER A 69 -1.86 4.51 12.48
C SER A 69 -0.69 5.42 12.85
N GLU A 70 0.01 5.11 13.94
CA GLU A 70 1.12 5.91 14.45
C GLU A 70 2.50 5.43 13.97
N TRP A 71 2.57 4.44 13.08
CA TRP A 71 3.85 4.02 12.50
C TRP A 71 4.51 5.13 11.69
N ASP A 72 5.77 5.42 11.98
CA ASP A 72 6.60 6.30 11.14
C ASP A 72 7.13 5.53 9.92
N VAL A 73 6.41 5.64 8.80
CA VAL A 73 6.78 5.01 7.52
C VAL A 73 7.53 5.98 6.59
N SER A 74 8.04 7.09 7.11
CA SER A 74 8.64 8.16 6.31
C SER A 74 9.92 7.76 5.57
N ASN A 75 10.54 6.64 5.94
CA ASN A 75 11.72 6.09 5.27
C ASN A 75 11.39 4.91 4.34
N VAL A 76 10.12 4.49 4.25
CA VAL A 76 9.74 3.34 3.40
C VAL A 76 9.79 3.73 1.92
N GLU A 77 10.56 2.96 1.15
CA GLU A 77 10.75 3.11 -0.29
C GLU A 77 9.86 2.14 -1.09
N CYS A 78 9.55 0.97 -0.52
CA CYS A 78 8.72 -0.06 -1.16
C CYS A 78 7.57 -0.53 -0.26
N MET A 79 6.32 -0.38 -0.75
CA MET A 79 5.09 -0.89 -0.16
C MET A 79 4.32 -1.79 -1.14
N SER A 80 5.02 -2.39 -2.13
CA SER A 80 4.38 -3.24 -3.14
C SER A 80 3.65 -4.40 -2.47
N GLY A 81 2.36 -4.59 -2.79
CA GLY A 81 1.56 -5.71 -2.30
C GLY A 81 1.33 -5.74 -0.78
N MET A 82 1.65 -4.68 -0.02
CA MET A 82 1.64 -4.71 1.46
C MET A 82 0.32 -5.22 2.04
N PHE A 83 -0.82 -4.85 1.46
CA PHE A 83 -2.15 -5.28 1.88
C PHE A 83 -2.91 -6.00 0.74
N LYS A 84 -2.18 -6.66 -0.17
CA LYS A 84 -2.80 -7.41 -1.26
C LYS A 84 -3.61 -8.58 -0.70
N ASN A 85 -4.87 -8.72 -1.18
CA ASN A 85 -5.81 -9.75 -0.74
C ASN A 85 -5.98 -9.81 0.80
N SER A 86 -5.96 -8.64 1.46
CA SER A 86 -5.99 -8.48 2.91
C SER A 86 -7.33 -7.91 3.38
N ILE A 87 -7.72 -8.26 4.61
CA ILE A 87 -8.88 -7.70 5.30
C ILE A 87 -8.59 -6.36 5.97
N PHE A 88 -7.35 -5.87 5.94
CA PHE A 88 -6.93 -4.64 6.58
C PHE A 88 -7.77 -3.44 6.13
N ASN A 89 -8.35 -2.71 7.08
CA ASN A 89 -9.15 -1.50 6.82
C ASN A 89 -9.06 -0.45 7.94
N ASN A 90 -7.96 -0.43 8.70
CA ASN A 90 -7.72 0.56 9.74
C ASN A 90 -7.10 1.86 9.21
N ASP A 91 -7.02 2.88 10.08
CA ASP A 91 -6.56 4.22 9.72
C ASP A 91 -5.05 4.25 9.44
N ILE A 92 -4.70 4.72 8.25
CA ILE A 92 -3.34 5.00 7.80
C ILE A 92 -3.25 6.40 7.16
N SER A 93 -4.22 7.26 7.46
CA SER A 93 -4.33 8.60 6.85
C SER A 93 -3.16 9.53 7.18
N LYS A 94 -2.49 9.29 8.31
CA LYS A 94 -1.34 10.08 8.78
C LYS A 94 0.00 9.62 8.20
N TRP A 95 0.05 8.49 7.51
CA TRP A 95 1.32 7.97 7.00
C TRP A 95 2.00 8.95 6.04
N ASN A 96 3.26 9.23 6.29
CA ASN A 96 4.11 9.97 5.38
C ASN A 96 4.77 9.00 4.38
N VAL A 97 4.16 8.86 3.20
CA VAL A 97 4.65 7.99 2.13
C VAL A 97 5.54 8.71 1.12
N GLY A 98 6.06 9.89 1.47
CA GLY A 98 6.75 10.78 0.55
C GLY A 98 8.06 10.23 -0.06
N LYS A 99 8.68 9.18 0.54
CA LYS A 99 9.83 8.48 -0.05
C LYS A 99 9.48 7.24 -0.86
N CYS A 100 8.21 6.82 -0.83
CA CYS A 100 7.81 5.59 -1.51
C CYS A 100 7.90 5.73 -3.04
N VAL A 101 8.52 4.73 -3.67
CA VAL A 101 8.69 4.62 -5.12
C VAL A 101 7.81 3.52 -5.70
N PHE A 102 7.62 2.42 -4.97
CA PHE A 102 6.92 1.22 -5.41
C PHE A 102 5.65 0.98 -4.58
N MET A 103 4.48 1.09 -5.22
CA MET A 103 3.15 0.83 -4.65
C MET A 103 2.33 -0.17 -5.50
N ASN A 104 3.02 -0.99 -6.35
CA ASN A 104 2.32 -1.98 -7.16
C ASN A 104 1.53 -2.95 -6.27
N TYR A 105 0.30 -3.30 -6.67
CA TYR A 105 -0.53 -4.30 -5.97
C TYR A 105 -0.89 -3.95 -4.51
N MET A 106 -0.57 -2.75 -3.99
CA MET A 106 -0.62 -2.46 -2.54
C MET A 106 -1.97 -2.80 -1.90
N PHE A 107 -3.07 -2.52 -2.59
CA PHE A 107 -4.44 -2.81 -2.16
C PHE A 107 -5.21 -3.68 -3.17
N MET A 108 -4.50 -4.46 -4.00
CA MET A 108 -5.14 -5.38 -4.93
C MET A 108 -5.96 -6.43 -4.17
N LEU A 109 -7.23 -6.66 -4.59
CA LEU A 109 -8.16 -7.61 -3.93
C LEU A 109 -8.44 -7.26 -2.44
N SER A 110 -8.12 -6.05 -1.98
CA SER A 110 -8.20 -5.65 -0.57
C SER A 110 -9.57 -5.08 -0.20
N SER A 111 -9.96 -5.25 1.06
CA SER A 111 -11.13 -4.61 1.67
C SER A 111 -10.90 -3.15 2.03
N PHE A 112 -9.68 -2.63 1.89
CA PHE A 112 -9.32 -1.28 2.30
C PHE A 112 -10.14 -0.21 1.58
N ASN A 113 -10.77 0.68 2.36
CA ASN A 113 -11.48 1.87 1.87
C ASN A 113 -11.26 3.09 2.78
N GLY A 114 -10.11 3.15 3.43
CA GLY A 114 -9.73 4.24 4.33
C GLY A 114 -9.33 5.54 3.63
N VAL A 115 -9.06 6.57 4.42
CA VAL A 115 -8.70 7.91 3.93
C VAL A 115 -7.20 7.99 3.64
N ILE A 116 -6.85 8.21 2.36
CA ILE A 116 -5.46 8.41 1.90
C ILE A 116 -5.30 9.66 1.04
N SER A 117 -6.28 10.58 1.11
CA SER A 117 -6.32 11.79 0.28
C SER A 117 -5.15 12.74 0.49
N LYS A 118 -4.51 12.68 1.68
CA LYS A 118 -3.36 13.53 2.04
C LYS A 118 -2.00 12.89 1.74
N TRP A 119 -1.96 11.66 1.26
CA TRP A 119 -0.69 11.02 0.93
C TRP A 119 0.06 11.79 -0.14
N ASN A 120 1.34 12.04 0.11
CA ASN A 120 2.25 12.60 -0.89
C ASN A 120 2.83 11.47 -1.75
N VAL A 121 2.22 11.23 -2.92
CA VAL A 121 2.66 10.18 -3.87
C VAL A 121 3.55 10.74 -4.99
N SER A 122 4.10 11.95 -4.83
CA SER A 122 4.85 12.64 -5.88
C SER A 122 6.17 11.95 -6.30
N ASN A 123 6.68 11.02 -5.50
CA ASN A 123 7.86 10.21 -5.84
C ASN A 123 7.53 8.81 -6.33
N VAL A 124 6.26 8.42 -6.30
CA VAL A 124 5.86 7.08 -6.76
C VAL A 124 6.03 6.96 -8.28
N LYS A 125 6.69 5.88 -8.70
CA LYS A 125 6.90 5.54 -10.11
C LYS A 125 6.03 4.37 -10.56
N HIS A 126 5.69 3.47 -9.67
CA HIS A 126 5.02 2.22 -10.00
C HIS A 126 3.76 2.03 -9.15
N MET A 127 2.59 2.06 -9.82
CA MET A 127 1.25 1.87 -9.24
C MET A 127 0.44 0.81 -10.00
N SER A 128 1.10 -0.12 -10.75
CA SER A 128 0.34 -1.15 -11.48
C SER A 128 -0.49 -2.00 -10.52
N ASN A 129 -1.73 -2.26 -10.89
CA ASN A 129 -2.66 -3.10 -10.14
C ASN A 129 -2.93 -2.64 -8.69
N MET A 130 -2.61 -1.37 -8.34
CA MET A 130 -2.63 -0.90 -6.93
C MET A 130 -3.98 -1.10 -6.26
N PHE A 131 -5.07 -0.86 -6.98
CA PHE A 131 -6.44 -1.01 -6.51
C PHE A 131 -7.26 -2.00 -7.34
N GLU A 132 -6.61 -2.88 -8.11
CA GLU A 132 -7.32 -3.88 -8.92
C GLU A 132 -8.20 -4.76 -8.03
N LYS A 133 -9.49 -4.90 -8.41
CA LYS A 133 -10.49 -5.69 -7.67
C LYS A 133 -10.65 -5.29 -6.20
N SER A 134 -10.31 -4.04 -5.84
CA SER A 134 -10.39 -3.54 -4.46
C SER A 134 -11.74 -2.89 -4.14
N SER A 135 -12.01 -2.75 -2.84
CA SER A 135 -13.16 -2.00 -2.33
C SER A 135 -12.93 -0.50 -2.28
N PHE A 136 -11.73 -0.02 -2.60
CA PHE A 136 -11.35 1.38 -2.48
C PHE A 136 -12.19 2.30 -3.36
N ASN A 137 -12.79 3.33 -2.75
CA ASN A 137 -13.52 4.42 -3.44
C ASN A 137 -13.26 5.79 -2.78
N GLY A 138 -12.07 5.99 -2.20
CA GLY A 138 -11.70 7.21 -1.52
C GLY A 138 -11.31 8.35 -2.46
N VAL A 139 -11.12 9.56 -1.90
CA VAL A 139 -10.74 10.76 -2.66
C VAL A 139 -9.22 10.81 -2.86
N ILE A 140 -8.79 10.81 -4.12
CA ILE A 140 -7.38 10.90 -4.52
C ILE A 140 -7.13 11.92 -5.64
N SER A 141 -8.10 12.82 -5.87
CA SER A 141 -8.05 13.81 -6.97
C SER A 141 -6.85 14.77 -6.88
N LYS A 142 -6.28 14.95 -5.67
CA LYS A 142 -5.12 15.82 -5.43
C LYS A 142 -3.76 15.11 -5.53
N TRP A 143 -3.74 13.82 -5.81
CA TRP A 143 -2.47 13.10 -5.93
C TRP A 143 -1.66 13.62 -7.12
N SER A 144 -0.37 13.89 -6.89
CA SER A 144 0.60 14.25 -7.92
C SER A 144 1.20 12.99 -8.53
N VAL A 145 0.73 12.60 -9.72
CA VAL A 145 1.12 11.34 -10.40
C VAL A 145 2.05 11.57 -11.59
N ASN A 146 2.67 12.74 -11.69
CA ASN A 146 3.49 13.12 -12.83
C ASN A 146 4.75 12.28 -13.03
N LYS A 147 5.27 11.64 -11.95
CA LYS A 147 6.41 10.70 -12.02
C LYS A 147 5.99 9.24 -12.21
N VAL A 148 4.70 8.93 -12.19
CA VAL A 148 4.23 7.55 -12.33
C VAL A 148 4.48 7.05 -13.76
N GLU A 149 5.29 6.00 -13.88
CA GLU A 149 5.68 5.38 -15.15
C GLU A 149 4.76 4.23 -15.55
N ASN A 150 4.07 3.61 -14.57
CA ASN A 150 3.24 2.44 -14.78
C ASN A 150 1.94 2.49 -13.97
N LEU A 151 0.80 2.65 -14.68
CA LEU A 151 -0.58 2.63 -14.18
C LEU A 151 -1.37 1.42 -14.70
N ARG A 152 -0.71 0.39 -15.26
CA ARG A 152 -1.40 -0.77 -15.82
C ARG A 152 -2.37 -1.37 -14.80
N CYS A 153 -3.63 -1.56 -15.21
CA CYS A 153 -4.69 -2.18 -14.40
C CYS A 153 -4.90 -1.53 -13.00
N CYS A 154 -4.49 -0.26 -12.79
CA CYS A 154 -4.45 0.36 -11.46
C CYS A 154 -5.80 0.29 -10.72
N PHE A 155 -6.92 0.49 -11.43
CA PHE A 155 -8.28 0.44 -10.89
C PHE A 155 -9.16 -0.62 -11.56
N LYS A 156 -8.55 -1.55 -12.30
CA LYS A 156 -9.30 -2.57 -13.03
C LYS A 156 -10.22 -3.37 -12.08
N ASP A 157 -11.47 -3.56 -12.50
CA ASP A 157 -12.49 -4.34 -11.77
C ASP A 157 -12.74 -3.82 -10.33
N SER A 158 -12.37 -2.55 -10.00
CA SER A 158 -12.51 -1.98 -8.65
C SER A 158 -13.83 -1.23 -8.48
N LYS A 159 -14.16 -0.89 -7.21
CA LYS A 159 -15.29 -0.01 -6.89
C LYS A 159 -14.97 1.48 -7.05
N PHE A 160 -13.77 1.82 -7.53
CA PHE A 160 -13.33 3.20 -7.63
C PHE A 160 -14.13 3.97 -8.68
N GLY A 161 -14.74 5.09 -8.27
CA GLY A 161 -15.48 6.03 -9.11
C GLY A 161 -15.07 7.48 -8.90
N GLY A 162 -13.91 7.69 -8.22
CA GLY A 162 -13.43 9.03 -7.87
C GLY A 162 -12.95 9.85 -9.08
N ASP A 163 -12.89 11.16 -8.90
CA ASP A 163 -12.41 12.10 -9.93
C ASP A 163 -10.87 12.08 -10.00
N VAL A 164 -10.36 11.71 -11.18
CA VAL A 164 -8.94 11.76 -11.53
C VAL A 164 -8.68 12.64 -12.77
N SER A 165 -9.66 13.49 -13.15
CA SER A 165 -9.56 14.35 -14.32
C SER A 165 -8.39 15.34 -14.27
N LYS A 166 -7.95 15.71 -13.06
CA LYS A 166 -6.84 16.63 -12.81
C LYS A 166 -5.47 15.96 -12.77
N TRP A 167 -5.41 14.63 -12.81
CA TRP A 167 -4.14 13.94 -12.87
C TRP A 167 -3.36 14.30 -14.13
N LYS A 168 -2.03 14.29 -14.02
CA LYS A 168 -1.11 14.56 -15.12
C LYS A 168 0.01 13.52 -15.13
N PRO A 169 -0.26 12.27 -15.54
CA PRO A 169 0.75 11.20 -15.52
C PRO A 169 1.73 11.36 -16.72
N THR A 170 2.51 12.43 -16.73
CA THR A 170 3.37 12.82 -17.86
C THR A 170 4.51 11.83 -18.14
N ALA A 171 4.95 11.09 -17.14
CA ALA A 171 5.97 10.04 -17.27
C ALA A 171 5.39 8.67 -17.64
N CYS A 172 4.05 8.52 -17.70
CA CYS A 172 3.42 7.21 -17.83
C CYS A 172 3.64 6.58 -19.21
N LYS A 173 4.20 5.39 -19.20
CA LYS A 173 4.47 4.57 -20.41
C LYS A 173 3.55 3.36 -20.51
N LYS A 174 2.92 2.92 -19.42
CA LYS A 174 2.09 1.71 -19.34
C LYS A 174 0.78 2.03 -18.62
N MET A 175 -0.34 2.00 -19.35
CA MET A 175 -1.66 2.39 -18.83
C MET A 175 -2.77 1.42 -19.25
N GLN A 176 -2.45 0.31 -19.89
CA GLN A 176 -3.43 -0.65 -20.39
C GLN A 176 -4.32 -1.13 -19.25
N GLY A 177 -5.63 -1.09 -19.46
CA GLY A 177 -6.63 -1.57 -18.50
C GLY A 177 -6.74 -0.76 -17.22
N CYS A 178 -6.17 0.45 -17.15
CA CYS A 178 -6.11 1.25 -15.91
C CYS A 178 -7.50 1.45 -15.28
N PHE A 179 -8.53 1.64 -16.10
CA PHE A 179 -9.91 1.91 -15.68
C PHE A 179 -10.92 0.86 -16.18
N ASP A 180 -10.46 -0.32 -16.64
CA ASP A 180 -11.36 -1.36 -17.13
C ASP A 180 -12.31 -1.80 -16.02
N ASN A 181 -13.62 -1.82 -16.32
CA ASN A 181 -14.68 -2.28 -15.41
C ASN A 181 -14.71 -1.58 -14.04
N CYS A 182 -14.21 -0.32 -13.92
CA CYS A 182 -14.40 0.48 -12.71
C CYS A 182 -15.48 1.56 -12.93
N LEU A 183 -15.79 2.34 -11.88
CA LEU A 183 -16.88 3.32 -11.92
C LEU A 183 -16.43 4.72 -12.36
N VAL A 184 -15.17 4.88 -12.80
CA VAL A 184 -14.63 6.17 -13.27
C VAL A 184 -15.28 6.59 -14.57
N ASP A 185 -15.80 7.83 -14.63
CA ASP A 185 -16.26 8.46 -15.86
C ASP A 185 -15.06 8.91 -16.71
N THR A 186 -14.62 8.01 -17.60
CA THR A 186 -13.45 8.27 -18.47
C THR A 186 -13.68 9.35 -19.50
N SER A 187 -14.94 9.74 -19.80
CA SER A 187 -15.25 10.83 -20.73
C SER A 187 -14.74 12.19 -20.25
N LYS A 188 -14.55 12.35 -18.95
CA LYS A 188 -14.01 13.56 -18.30
C LYS A 188 -12.48 13.62 -18.26
N ILE A 189 -11.80 12.53 -18.64
CA ILE A 189 -10.35 12.41 -18.47
C ILE A 189 -9.63 12.76 -19.77
N LYS A 190 -9.16 14.00 -19.89
CA LYS A 190 -8.50 14.52 -21.11
C LYS A 190 -7.08 13.98 -21.33
N TRP A 191 -6.45 13.37 -20.33
CA TRP A 191 -5.09 12.84 -20.43
C TRP A 191 -5.03 11.34 -20.85
N ILE A 192 -6.16 10.66 -20.94
CA ILE A 192 -6.27 9.36 -21.60
C ILE A 192 -6.40 9.63 -23.10
N LYS A 193 -5.43 9.18 -23.88
CA LYS A 193 -5.47 9.20 -25.35
C LYS A 193 -5.51 7.79 -25.88
#